data_3c563d04d512a696a9ab76e49f291440
#
_entry.id   3c563d04d512a696a9ab76e49f291440
#
_cell.length_a   1.000
_cell.length_b   1.000
_cell.length_c   1.000
_cell.angle_alpha   90.00
_cell.angle_beta   90.00
_cell.angle_gamma   90.00
#
_symmetry.space_group_name_H-M   'P 1'
#
loop_
_entity.id
_entity.type
_entity.pdbx_description
1 polymer ?
#
loop_
_entity_poly.entity_id
_entity_poly.type
_entity_poly.pdbx_seq_one_letter_code
_entity_poly.pdbx_strand_id
1 'polypeptide(L)'
;MNREDNTSVYSNQSSIHDDLFKLVRKHMTSTWQEPTPPHDCEAMRDIVALLKAHNGPLILDSFCGTGMSTAKLASQHPKALVIGIDKSADRLRRHVQTPSHNYHLIRGNCEHIWAQLVAANIDCEQHYLLYPNPWPKKAHLKRRIHGHPSFPLLMQLGGAIEVRSNWKIYVDEFAAAAQLLGLDTQVKSLSATDPLTLFERKYAANNENLWVCRAATA
;
A
#
# COMPACT_ATOMS: atom_id res chain seq x y z
N MET A 1 -33.80 -1.43 -8.61
CA MET A 1 -32.92 -1.29 -9.79
C MET A 1 -31.52 -1.71 -9.32
N ASN A 2 -31.19 -3.00 -9.49
CA ASN A 2 -29.92 -3.58 -9.06
C ASN A 2 -28.81 -2.93 -9.88
N ARG A 3 -27.97 -2.10 -9.25
CA ARG A 3 -26.65 -1.80 -9.80
C ARG A 3 -25.88 -3.12 -9.76
N GLU A 4 -25.72 -3.76 -10.91
CA GLU A 4 -24.69 -4.77 -11.09
C GLU A 4 -23.38 -4.07 -10.76
N ASP A 5 -22.83 -4.38 -9.59
CA ASP A 5 -21.54 -3.92 -9.12
C ASP A 5 -20.47 -4.60 -9.99
N ASN A 6 -20.26 -4.07 -11.20
CA ASN A 6 -19.23 -4.55 -12.11
C ASN A 6 -17.87 -4.30 -11.44
N THR A 7 -17.30 -5.36 -10.86
CA THR A 7 -16.05 -5.33 -10.10
C THR A 7 -14.83 -5.42 -11.00
N SER A 8 -15.00 -5.83 -12.26
CA SER A 8 -13.91 -5.96 -13.21
C SER A 8 -13.34 -4.59 -13.60
N VAL A 9 -12.01 -4.50 -13.62
CA VAL A 9 -11.30 -3.29 -13.99
C VAL A 9 -11.36 -3.08 -15.49
N TYR A 10 -12.15 -2.10 -15.93
CA TYR A 10 -12.17 -1.70 -17.34
C TYR A 10 -10.99 -0.77 -17.65
N SER A 11 -10.13 -1.19 -18.57
CA SER A 11 -8.94 -0.45 -18.98
C SER A 11 -8.82 -0.39 -20.52
N ASN A 12 -8.28 0.72 -21.03
CA ASN A 12 -7.81 0.85 -22.40
C ASN A 12 -6.32 0.54 -22.56
N GLN A 13 -5.71 -0.07 -21.54
CA GLN A 13 -4.31 -0.46 -21.51
C GLN A 13 -4.21 -1.99 -21.48
N SER A 14 -3.39 -2.56 -22.35
CA SER A 14 -3.20 -4.01 -22.52
C SER A 14 -1.84 -4.52 -22.02
N SER A 15 -0.90 -3.62 -21.72
CA SER A 15 0.47 -3.94 -21.26
C SER A 15 0.98 -2.86 -20.33
N ILE A 16 2.21 -3.01 -19.85
CA ILE A 16 2.94 -1.98 -19.09
C ILE A 16 2.93 -0.68 -19.89
N HIS A 17 2.73 0.44 -19.19
CA HIS A 17 2.64 1.76 -19.81
C HIS A 17 3.98 2.19 -20.42
N ASP A 18 3.96 2.71 -21.64
CA ASP A 18 5.15 3.08 -22.42
C ASP A 18 6.05 4.09 -21.68
N ASP A 19 5.45 5.03 -20.96
CA ASP A 19 6.18 6.08 -20.21
C ASP A 19 6.59 5.66 -18.80
N LEU A 20 6.29 4.44 -18.33
CA LEU A 20 6.54 4.03 -16.95
C LEU A 20 8.00 4.24 -16.53
N PHE A 21 8.92 3.66 -17.28
CA PHE A 21 10.35 3.73 -16.93
C PHE A 21 10.91 5.15 -16.98
N LYS A 22 10.49 5.95 -17.95
CA LYS A 22 10.86 7.37 -18.04
C LYS A 22 10.37 8.14 -16.82
N LEU A 23 9.14 7.89 -16.39
CA LEU A 23 8.53 8.57 -15.26
C LEU A 23 9.21 8.18 -13.93
N VAL A 24 9.44 6.88 -13.71
CA VAL A 24 10.11 6.38 -12.50
C VAL A 24 11.53 6.95 -12.40
N ARG A 25 12.33 6.91 -13.49
CA ARG A 25 13.69 7.51 -13.52
C ARG A 25 13.67 8.99 -13.17
N LYS A 26 12.68 9.74 -13.69
CA LYS A 26 12.50 11.15 -13.31
C LYS A 26 12.30 11.31 -11.81
N HIS A 27 11.49 10.44 -11.18
CA HIS A 27 11.22 10.53 -9.75
C HIS A 27 12.41 10.11 -8.88
N MET A 28 13.30 9.25 -9.39
CA MET A 28 14.58 8.92 -8.70
C MET A 28 15.53 10.10 -8.58
N THR A 29 15.47 11.05 -9.52
CA THR A 29 16.36 12.21 -9.57
C THR A 29 15.75 13.48 -8.97
N SER A 30 14.54 13.38 -8.43
CA SER A 30 13.82 14.50 -7.82
C SER A 30 13.30 14.11 -6.44
N THR A 31 13.47 14.98 -5.46
CA THR A 31 12.85 14.79 -4.15
C THR A 31 11.38 15.19 -4.24
N TRP A 32 10.50 14.27 -3.84
CA TRP A 32 9.09 14.62 -3.67
C TRP A 32 8.95 15.59 -2.50
N GLN A 33 8.32 16.73 -2.76
CA GLN A 33 8.09 17.78 -1.78
C GLN A 33 6.64 18.25 -1.92
N GLU A 34 5.87 18.01 -0.87
CA GLU A 34 4.54 18.55 -0.69
C GLU A 34 4.43 19.04 0.76
N PRO A 35 3.89 20.24 1.02
CA PRO A 35 3.71 20.72 2.38
C PRO A 35 2.89 19.73 3.20
N THR A 36 3.45 19.25 4.31
CA THR A 36 2.76 18.30 5.19
C THR A 36 1.70 19.04 6.00
N PRO A 37 0.42 18.68 5.89
CA PRO A 37 -0.63 19.27 6.69
C PRO A 37 -0.45 19.02 8.18
N PRO A 38 -0.92 19.93 9.07
CA PRO A 38 -0.78 19.78 10.52
C PRO A 38 -1.28 18.44 11.07
N HIS A 39 -2.40 17.91 10.54
CA HIS A 39 -2.95 16.64 10.97
C HIS A 39 -2.06 15.44 10.63
N ASP A 40 -1.28 15.49 9.54
CA ASP A 40 -0.31 14.44 9.20
C ASP A 40 0.95 14.54 10.09
N CYS A 41 1.31 15.74 10.54
CA CYS A 41 2.34 15.91 11.57
C CYS A 41 1.89 15.35 12.94
N GLU A 42 0.61 15.50 13.28
CA GLU A 42 0.03 14.88 14.49
C GLU A 42 0.04 13.37 14.38
N ALA A 43 -0.45 12.83 13.27
CA ALA A 43 -0.41 11.41 12.97
C ALA A 43 1.00 10.82 13.11
N MET A 44 2.02 11.53 12.63
CA MET A 44 3.41 11.09 12.79
C MET A 44 3.89 11.10 14.25
N ARG A 45 3.48 12.10 15.06
CA ARG A 45 3.79 12.11 16.50
C ARG A 45 3.19 10.89 17.21
N ASP A 46 1.95 10.54 16.88
CA ASP A 46 1.29 9.34 17.42
C ASP A 46 2.06 8.07 17.02
N ILE A 47 2.46 7.94 15.74
CA ILE A 47 3.27 6.81 15.27
C ILE A 47 4.60 6.71 16.01
N VAL A 48 5.32 7.83 16.23
CA VAL A 48 6.58 7.84 16.97
C VAL A 48 6.37 7.42 18.43
N ALA A 49 5.27 7.86 19.06
CA ALA A 49 4.95 7.45 20.43
C ALA A 49 4.69 5.93 20.54
N LEU A 50 3.96 5.37 19.57
CA LEU A 50 3.69 3.93 19.48
C LEU A 50 4.99 3.13 19.28
N LEU A 51 5.87 3.58 18.38
CA LEU A 51 7.16 2.95 18.12
C LEU A 51 8.07 2.94 19.37
N LYS A 52 8.05 4.02 20.15
CA LYS A 52 8.81 4.08 21.42
C LYS A 52 8.27 3.14 22.50
N ALA A 53 6.98 2.85 22.46
CA ALA A 53 6.32 1.94 23.40
C ALA A 53 6.40 0.46 22.98
N HIS A 54 6.81 0.18 21.74
CA HIS A 54 6.84 -1.16 21.17
C HIS A 54 8.28 -1.58 20.81
N ASN A 55 8.67 -2.81 21.17
CA ASN A 55 10.04 -3.31 20.94
C ASN A 55 10.15 -4.28 19.74
N GLY A 56 9.13 -4.34 18.90
CA GLY A 56 9.10 -5.23 17.74
C GLY A 56 9.25 -4.46 16.43
N PRO A 57 9.31 -5.19 15.30
CA PRO A 57 9.39 -4.59 13.98
C PRO A 57 8.12 -3.80 13.61
N LEU A 58 8.28 -2.80 12.77
CA LEU A 58 7.17 -2.04 12.19
C LEU A 58 6.67 -2.72 10.91
N ILE A 59 5.36 -2.94 10.84
CA ILE A 59 4.64 -3.32 9.62
C ILE A 59 3.69 -2.18 9.25
N LEU A 60 3.74 -1.73 8.00
CA LEU A 60 2.85 -0.71 7.48
C LEU A 60 1.77 -1.34 6.59
N ASP A 61 0.52 -0.95 6.81
CA ASP A 61 -0.62 -1.25 5.94
C ASP A 61 -1.15 0.08 5.39
N SER A 62 -0.58 0.51 4.26
CA SER A 62 -0.91 1.79 3.66
C SER A 62 -2.17 1.71 2.81
N PHE A 63 -3.03 2.75 2.94
CA PHE A 63 -4.38 2.78 2.36
C PHE A 63 -5.29 1.70 2.91
N CYS A 64 -5.18 1.39 4.21
CA CYS A 64 -5.80 0.27 4.91
C CYS A 64 -7.34 0.26 4.90
N GLY A 65 -7.98 1.32 4.45
CA GLY A 65 -9.43 1.42 4.36
C GLY A 65 -10.12 1.33 5.72
N THR A 66 -10.84 0.23 5.96
CA THR A 66 -11.51 -0.01 7.26
C THR A 66 -10.59 -0.63 8.32
N GLY A 67 -9.32 -0.90 7.98
CA GLY A 67 -8.37 -1.54 8.90
C GLY A 67 -8.57 -3.04 9.11
N MET A 68 -9.41 -3.71 8.31
CA MET A 68 -9.57 -5.16 8.39
C MET A 68 -8.26 -5.89 8.13
N SER A 69 -7.51 -5.47 7.12
CA SER A 69 -6.18 -6.01 6.81
C SER A 69 -5.20 -5.77 7.94
N THR A 70 -5.17 -4.56 8.48
CA THR A 70 -4.28 -4.19 9.59
C THR A 70 -4.46 -5.12 10.79
N ALA A 71 -5.70 -5.37 11.19
CA ALA A 71 -6.03 -6.27 12.30
C ALA A 71 -5.67 -7.73 12.00
N LYS A 72 -5.88 -8.21 10.77
CA LYS A 72 -5.47 -9.55 10.36
C LYS A 72 -3.94 -9.72 10.33
N LEU A 73 -3.22 -8.74 9.78
CA LEU A 73 -1.76 -8.71 9.79
C LEU A 73 -1.22 -8.73 11.23
N ALA A 74 -1.84 -7.99 12.14
CA ALA A 74 -1.45 -8.00 13.55
C ALA A 74 -1.59 -9.40 14.19
N SER A 75 -2.64 -10.13 13.86
CA SER A 75 -2.80 -11.51 14.35
C SER A 75 -1.77 -12.49 13.74
N GLN A 76 -1.35 -12.25 12.49
CA GLN A 76 -0.33 -13.05 11.81
C GLN A 76 1.10 -12.72 12.27
N HIS A 77 1.31 -11.49 12.76
CA HIS A 77 2.62 -10.99 13.21
C HIS A 77 2.56 -10.49 14.67
N PRO A 78 2.36 -11.38 15.66
CA PRO A 78 2.08 -10.99 17.05
C PRO A 78 3.21 -10.22 17.75
N LYS A 79 4.43 -10.27 17.20
CA LYS A 79 5.59 -9.52 17.72
C LYS A 79 5.80 -8.15 17.07
N ALA A 80 5.11 -7.88 15.94
CA ALA A 80 5.25 -6.63 15.23
C ALA A 80 4.25 -5.57 15.74
N LEU A 81 4.61 -4.30 15.59
CA LEU A 81 3.66 -3.21 15.61
C LEU A 81 3.09 -3.03 14.21
N VAL A 82 1.78 -3.18 14.02
CA VAL A 82 1.13 -3.02 12.73
C VAL A 82 0.40 -1.69 12.69
N ILE A 83 0.77 -0.80 11.78
CA ILE A 83 0.14 0.51 11.62
C ILE A 83 -0.60 0.57 10.29
N GLY A 84 -1.93 0.69 10.38
CA GLY A 84 -2.81 0.96 9.25
C GLY A 84 -3.01 2.45 9.04
N ILE A 85 -2.77 2.94 7.83
CA ILE A 85 -2.90 4.36 7.48
C ILE A 85 -3.96 4.52 6.40
N ASP A 86 -4.93 5.40 6.62
CA ASP A 86 -5.89 5.82 5.60
C ASP A 86 -6.34 7.27 5.82
N LYS A 87 -6.49 8.02 4.74
CA LYS A 87 -6.94 9.42 4.81
C LYS A 87 -8.42 9.58 5.16
N SER A 88 -9.23 8.56 4.97
CA SER A 88 -10.68 8.61 5.14
C SER A 88 -11.09 8.27 6.57
N ALA A 89 -11.43 9.29 7.35
CA ALA A 89 -12.02 9.12 8.68
C ALA A 89 -13.30 8.25 8.64
N ASP A 90 -14.09 8.34 7.56
CA ASP A 90 -15.31 7.55 7.39
C ASP A 90 -15.00 6.06 7.24
N ARG A 91 -13.96 5.70 6.49
CA ARG A 91 -13.54 4.30 6.37
C ARG A 91 -13.02 3.76 7.70
N LEU A 92 -12.15 4.50 8.38
CA LEU A 92 -11.58 4.11 9.67
C LEU A 92 -12.66 3.94 10.75
N ARG A 93 -13.69 4.80 10.79
CA ARG A 93 -14.83 4.66 11.74
C ARG A 93 -15.63 3.37 11.56
N ARG A 94 -15.56 2.73 10.39
CA ARG A 94 -16.23 1.45 10.11
C ARG A 94 -15.40 0.24 10.52
N HIS A 95 -14.27 0.46 11.22
CA HIS A 95 -13.45 -0.61 11.74
C HIS A 95 -14.22 -1.49 12.74
N VAL A 96 -14.04 -2.79 12.61
CA VAL A 96 -14.54 -3.76 13.58
C VAL A 96 -13.38 -4.22 14.44
N GLN A 97 -13.43 -3.90 15.72
CA GLN A 97 -12.41 -4.26 16.70
C GLN A 97 -12.14 -5.77 16.72
N THR A 98 -10.89 -6.13 16.91
CA THR A 98 -10.44 -7.52 17.03
C THR A 98 -9.67 -7.71 18.34
N PRO A 99 -9.44 -8.97 18.81
CA PRO A 99 -8.68 -9.24 20.02
C PRO A 99 -7.19 -8.86 19.95
N SER A 100 -6.63 -8.63 18.76
CA SER A 100 -5.21 -8.22 18.64
C SER A 100 -5.00 -6.83 19.24
N HIS A 101 -3.91 -6.64 19.99
CA HIS A 101 -3.57 -5.38 20.67
C HIS A 101 -2.34 -4.68 20.08
N ASN A 102 -1.70 -5.29 19.08
CA ASN A 102 -0.45 -4.83 18.49
C ASN A 102 -0.69 -4.08 17.15
N TYR A 103 -1.86 -3.48 16.96
CA TYR A 103 -2.13 -2.64 15.79
C TYR A 103 -2.81 -1.32 16.15
N HIS A 104 -2.58 -0.33 15.31
CA HIS A 104 -3.23 0.97 15.40
C HIS A 104 -3.66 1.45 14.02
N LEU A 105 -4.80 2.16 13.98
CA LEU A 105 -5.33 2.80 12.78
C LEU A 105 -5.14 4.29 12.90
N ILE A 106 -4.38 4.85 11.97
CA ILE A 106 -3.99 6.25 11.94
C ILE A 106 -4.65 6.94 10.75
N ARG A 107 -5.34 8.04 11.02
CA ARG A 107 -5.83 8.89 9.93
C ARG A 107 -4.70 9.78 9.43
N GLY A 108 -4.32 9.62 8.17
CA GLY A 108 -3.26 10.43 7.55
C GLY A 108 -3.11 10.15 6.07
N ASN A 109 -2.40 11.01 5.38
CA ASN A 109 -1.98 10.78 4.02
C ASN A 109 -0.71 9.90 4.03
N CYS A 110 -0.79 8.76 3.36
CA CYS A 110 0.31 7.78 3.35
C CYS A 110 1.62 8.39 2.86
N GLU A 111 1.58 9.17 1.78
CA GLU A 111 2.77 9.75 1.16
C GLU A 111 3.48 10.74 2.11
N HIS A 112 2.72 11.53 2.87
CA HIS A 112 3.27 12.43 3.90
C HIS A 112 3.88 11.67 5.07
N ILE A 113 3.21 10.59 5.51
CA ILE A 113 3.74 9.74 6.59
C ILE A 113 5.01 9.03 6.13
N TRP A 114 5.05 8.47 4.91
CA TRP A 114 6.28 7.87 4.37
C TRP A 114 7.44 8.84 4.35
N ALA A 115 7.22 10.07 3.89
CA ALA A 115 8.27 11.09 3.86
C ALA A 115 8.80 11.41 5.27
N GLN A 116 7.91 11.49 6.27
CA GLN A 116 8.30 11.76 7.65
C GLN A 116 9.02 10.57 8.31
N LEU A 117 8.61 9.32 8.02
CA LEU A 117 9.30 8.12 8.49
C LEU A 117 10.72 8.06 7.91
N VAL A 118 10.88 8.29 6.60
CA VAL A 118 12.19 8.36 5.94
C VAL A 118 13.06 9.46 6.54
N ALA A 119 12.50 10.66 6.74
CA ALA A 119 13.23 11.78 7.34
C ALA A 119 13.66 11.52 8.80
N ALA A 120 12.92 10.66 9.50
CA ALA A 120 13.23 10.23 10.86
C ALA A 120 14.15 8.98 10.93
N ASN A 121 14.61 8.45 9.80
CA ASN A 121 15.35 7.19 9.67
C ASN A 121 14.63 6.01 10.34
N ILE A 122 13.32 5.92 10.14
CA ILE A 122 12.50 4.83 10.65
C ILE A 122 12.20 3.89 9.50
N ASP A 123 12.74 2.68 9.59
CA ASP A 123 12.53 1.62 8.60
C ASP A 123 11.31 0.77 8.98
N CYS A 124 10.69 0.12 8.00
CA CYS A 124 9.70 -0.92 8.23
C CYS A 124 10.24 -2.30 7.81
N GLU A 125 9.81 -3.36 8.50
CA GLU A 125 10.14 -4.73 8.11
C GLU A 125 9.31 -5.18 6.92
N GLN A 126 8.05 -4.74 6.88
CA GLN A 126 7.12 -5.12 5.82
C GLN A 126 6.13 -4.00 5.53
N HIS A 127 5.81 -3.81 4.25
CA HIS A 127 4.90 -2.77 3.78
C HIS A 127 3.83 -3.38 2.86
N TYR A 128 2.57 -3.28 3.24
CA TYR A 128 1.43 -3.77 2.49
C TYR A 128 0.73 -2.64 1.76
N LEU A 129 0.43 -2.88 0.48
CA LEU A 129 -0.32 -2.00 -0.43
C LEU A 129 -1.45 -2.84 -1.05
N LEU A 130 -2.55 -2.98 -0.32
CA LEU A 130 -3.59 -3.94 -0.64
C LEU A 130 -4.74 -3.29 -1.39
N TYR A 131 -4.90 -3.65 -2.67
CA TYR A 131 -5.97 -3.15 -3.56
C TYR A 131 -6.03 -1.62 -3.62
N PRO A 132 -4.90 -0.93 -3.85
CA PRO A 132 -4.90 0.51 -4.07
C PRO A 132 -5.77 0.84 -5.29
N ASN A 133 -6.25 2.09 -5.37
CA ASN A 133 -7.06 2.51 -6.51
C ASN A 133 -6.25 2.29 -7.81
N PRO A 134 -6.72 1.45 -8.74
CA PRO A 134 -5.95 1.02 -9.92
C PRO A 134 -5.74 2.12 -10.95
N TRP A 135 -6.61 3.14 -11.01
CA TRP A 135 -6.54 4.20 -12.02
C TRP A 135 -6.35 3.64 -13.44
N PRO A 136 -7.30 2.85 -13.98
CA PRO A 136 -7.05 1.97 -15.11
C PRO A 136 -6.91 2.68 -16.46
N LYS A 137 -7.27 3.95 -16.57
CA LYS A 137 -7.06 4.73 -17.80
C LYS A 137 -5.58 5.00 -18.01
N LYS A 138 -5.06 4.83 -19.24
CA LYS A 138 -3.66 5.08 -19.60
C LYS A 138 -3.19 6.47 -19.17
N ALA A 139 -4.00 7.51 -19.33
CA ALA A 139 -3.69 8.89 -18.91
C ALA A 139 -3.51 9.07 -17.39
N HIS A 140 -3.85 8.06 -16.58
CA HIS A 140 -3.78 8.15 -15.11
C HIS A 140 -2.52 7.53 -14.51
N LEU A 141 -1.50 7.20 -15.29
CA LEU A 141 -0.25 6.60 -14.78
C LEU A 141 0.29 7.33 -13.53
N LYS A 142 0.33 8.66 -13.56
CA LYS A 142 0.84 9.48 -12.45
C LYS A 142 0.00 9.41 -11.15
N ARG A 143 -1.18 8.82 -11.19
CA ARG A 143 -2.04 8.59 -10.02
C ARG A 143 -1.83 7.22 -9.38
N ARG A 144 -1.18 6.28 -10.09
CA ARG A 144 -0.80 4.98 -9.56
C ARG A 144 0.39 5.15 -8.62
N ILE A 145 0.51 4.32 -7.61
CA ILE A 145 1.60 4.42 -6.62
C ILE A 145 2.98 4.43 -7.31
N HIS A 146 3.21 3.50 -8.22
CA HIS A 146 4.47 3.38 -8.97
C HIS A 146 4.69 4.49 -10.03
N GLY A 147 3.67 5.27 -10.33
CA GLY A 147 3.75 6.46 -11.19
C GLY A 147 3.76 7.78 -10.41
N HIS A 148 3.59 7.75 -9.09
CA HIS A 148 3.54 8.92 -8.24
C HIS A 148 4.96 9.38 -7.84
N PRO A 149 5.24 10.69 -7.69
CA PRO A 149 6.56 11.18 -7.29
C PRO A 149 7.06 10.67 -5.92
N SER A 150 6.16 10.25 -5.04
CA SER A 150 6.50 9.66 -3.74
C SER A 150 6.95 8.19 -3.82
N PHE A 151 6.89 7.55 -4.98
CA PHE A 151 7.22 6.13 -5.12
C PHE A 151 8.62 5.76 -4.61
N PRO A 152 9.69 6.56 -4.82
CA PRO A 152 11.01 6.27 -4.26
C PRO A 152 11.04 6.22 -2.72
N LEU A 153 10.11 6.88 -2.02
CA LEU A 153 10.04 6.80 -0.55
C LEU A 153 9.75 5.39 -0.05
N LEU A 154 8.96 4.59 -0.82
CA LEU A 154 8.70 3.19 -0.47
C LEU A 154 9.99 2.37 -0.39
N MET A 155 10.93 2.64 -1.28
CA MET A 155 12.21 1.95 -1.30
C MET A 155 13.12 2.39 -0.14
N GLN A 156 13.01 3.67 0.24
CA GLN A 156 13.78 4.24 1.35
C GLN A 156 13.28 3.78 2.72
N LEU A 157 12.02 3.36 2.83
CA LEU A 157 11.45 2.78 4.05
C LEU A 157 12.00 1.38 4.36
N GLY A 158 12.69 0.76 3.41
CA GLY A 158 13.23 -0.60 3.58
C GLY A 158 12.17 -1.69 3.64
N GLY A 159 12.61 -2.89 4.03
CA GLY A 159 11.76 -4.05 4.19
C GLY A 159 11.18 -4.65 2.92
N ALA A 160 10.33 -5.65 3.08
CA ALA A 160 9.63 -6.29 1.98
C ALA A 160 8.32 -5.56 1.68
N ILE A 161 7.99 -5.41 0.40
CA ILE A 161 6.75 -4.77 -0.04
C ILE A 161 5.85 -5.82 -0.67
N GLU A 162 4.59 -5.88 -0.25
CA GLU A 162 3.57 -6.71 -0.88
C GLU A 162 2.45 -5.83 -1.45
N VAL A 163 2.23 -5.95 -2.77
CA VAL A 163 1.15 -5.26 -3.48
C VAL A 163 0.17 -6.29 -4.01
N ARG A 164 -1.14 -6.11 -3.74
CA ARG A 164 -2.21 -6.95 -4.31
C ARG A 164 -3.17 -6.13 -5.15
N SER A 165 -3.66 -6.73 -6.23
CA SER A 165 -4.68 -6.12 -7.10
C SER A 165 -5.44 -7.20 -7.87
N ASN A 166 -6.69 -6.89 -8.27
CA ASN A 166 -7.44 -7.65 -9.26
C ASN A 166 -7.08 -7.25 -10.71
N TRP A 167 -6.22 -6.28 -10.90
CA TRP A 167 -5.74 -5.84 -12.21
C TRP A 167 -4.26 -6.18 -12.41
N LYS A 168 -3.99 -7.21 -13.22
CA LYS A 168 -2.64 -7.74 -13.44
C LYS A 168 -1.64 -6.67 -13.89
N ILE A 169 -2.04 -5.80 -14.82
CA ILE A 169 -1.16 -4.74 -15.34
C ILE A 169 -0.65 -3.83 -14.22
N TYR A 170 -1.49 -3.51 -13.21
CA TYR A 170 -1.05 -2.72 -12.07
C TYR A 170 0.09 -3.38 -11.31
N VAL A 171 -0.02 -4.69 -11.10
CA VAL A 171 0.99 -5.48 -10.37
C VAL A 171 2.26 -5.63 -11.20
N ASP A 172 2.12 -5.87 -12.51
CA ASP A 172 3.26 -5.96 -13.44
C ASP A 172 4.01 -4.62 -13.55
N GLU A 173 3.29 -3.49 -13.60
CA GLU A 173 3.89 -2.15 -13.60
C GLU A 173 4.63 -1.86 -12.30
N PHE A 174 4.02 -2.22 -11.16
CA PHE A 174 4.68 -2.07 -9.86
C PHE A 174 5.97 -2.88 -9.80
N ALA A 175 5.93 -4.14 -10.22
CA ALA A 175 7.10 -5.01 -10.27
C ALA A 175 8.22 -4.42 -11.14
N ALA A 176 7.89 -3.99 -12.37
CA ALA A 176 8.85 -3.39 -13.29
C ALA A 176 9.46 -2.08 -12.75
N ALA A 177 8.63 -1.25 -12.08
CA ALA A 177 9.09 -0.03 -11.44
C ALA A 177 10.00 -0.31 -10.23
N ALA A 178 9.67 -1.31 -9.40
CA ALA A 178 10.48 -1.72 -8.26
C ALA A 178 11.83 -2.32 -8.69
N GLN A 179 11.85 -3.13 -9.74
CA GLN A 179 13.09 -3.66 -10.34
C GLN A 179 14.00 -2.53 -10.83
N LEU A 180 13.44 -1.48 -11.43
CA LEU A 180 14.23 -0.32 -11.86
C LEU A 180 14.91 0.39 -10.67
N LEU A 181 14.35 0.26 -9.47
CA LEU A 181 14.89 0.78 -8.21
C LEU A 181 15.79 -0.23 -7.47
N GLY A 182 16.11 -1.36 -8.08
CA GLY A 182 17.04 -2.37 -7.55
C GLY A 182 16.43 -3.42 -6.64
N LEU A 183 15.10 -3.56 -6.60
CA LEU A 183 14.46 -4.63 -5.83
C LEU A 183 14.28 -5.89 -6.66
N ASP A 184 14.45 -7.04 -6.05
CA ASP A 184 13.96 -8.31 -6.58
C ASP A 184 12.44 -8.38 -6.46
N THR A 185 11.78 -8.82 -7.54
CA THR A 185 10.33 -8.89 -7.55
C THR A 185 9.81 -10.24 -8.02
N GLN A 186 8.70 -10.66 -7.42
CA GLN A 186 8.00 -11.87 -7.81
C GLN A 186 6.51 -11.58 -7.97
N VAL A 187 5.97 -11.80 -9.16
CA VAL A 187 4.54 -11.68 -9.45
C VAL A 187 3.91 -13.06 -9.55
N LYS A 188 2.80 -13.29 -8.84
CA LYS A 188 2.05 -14.54 -8.85
C LYS A 188 0.55 -14.30 -8.87
N SER A 189 -0.22 -15.29 -9.32
CA SER A 189 -1.65 -15.36 -9.02
C SER A 189 -1.85 -15.60 -7.53
N LEU A 190 -2.90 -15.00 -6.98
CA LEU A 190 -3.26 -15.11 -5.56
C LEU A 190 -4.55 -15.91 -5.43
N SER A 191 -4.52 -16.97 -4.62
CA SER A 191 -5.73 -17.67 -4.16
C SER A 191 -6.14 -17.08 -2.81
N ALA A 192 -7.29 -16.41 -2.76
CA ALA A 192 -7.77 -15.76 -1.55
C ALA A 192 -8.63 -16.70 -0.69
N THR A 193 -8.02 -17.73 -0.11
CA THR A 193 -8.69 -18.65 0.84
C THR A 193 -8.97 -17.97 2.18
N ASP A 194 -8.11 -17.04 2.59
CA ASP A 194 -8.32 -16.16 3.76
C ASP A 194 -8.07 -14.69 3.38
N PRO A 195 -9.07 -14.00 2.82
CA PRO A 195 -8.91 -12.67 2.27
C PRO A 195 -8.55 -11.64 3.35
N LEU A 196 -7.50 -10.85 3.10
CA LEU A 196 -7.03 -9.80 4.02
C LEU A 196 -7.95 -8.57 4.01
N THR A 197 -8.59 -8.24 2.90
CA THR A 197 -9.41 -7.04 2.76
C THR A 197 -10.85 -7.36 2.35
N LEU A 198 -11.76 -6.39 2.54
CA LEU A 198 -13.13 -6.49 2.03
C LEU A 198 -13.16 -6.57 0.49
N PHE A 199 -12.24 -5.88 -0.19
CA PHE A 199 -12.11 -5.93 -1.66
C PHE A 199 -11.68 -7.34 -2.11
N GLU A 200 -10.67 -7.91 -1.47
CA GLU A 200 -10.20 -9.27 -1.76
C GLU A 200 -11.31 -10.30 -1.59
N ARG A 201 -12.08 -10.19 -0.49
CA ARG A 201 -13.26 -11.02 -0.25
C ARG A 201 -14.30 -10.89 -1.37
N LYS A 202 -14.62 -9.65 -1.77
CA LYS A 202 -15.58 -9.36 -2.83
C LYS A 202 -15.12 -9.93 -4.17
N TYR A 203 -13.86 -9.70 -4.54
CA TYR A 203 -13.30 -10.16 -5.81
C TYR A 203 -13.22 -11.69 -5.87
N ALA A 204 -12.78 -12.33 -4.78
CA ALA A 204 -12.76 -13.80 -4.67
C ALA A 204 -14.17 -14.40 -4.79
N ALA A 205 -15.16 -13.80 -4.15
CA ALA A 205 -16.55 -14.24 -4.27
C ALA A 205 -17.12 -14.12 -5.70
N ASN A 206 -16.59 -13.21 -6.49
CA ASN A 206 -16.95 -13.00 -7.90
C ASN A 206 -16.05 -13.79 -8.88
N ASN A 207 -15.22 -14.72 -8.37
CA ASN A 207 -14.25 -15.49 -9.17
C ASN A 207 -13.31 -14.61 -10.02
N GLU A 208 -12.98 -13.42 -9.56
CA GLU A 208 -11.99 -12.57 -10.23
C GLU A 208 -10.57 -13.10 -10.01
N ASN A 209 -9.73 -12.93 -11.03
CA ASN A 209 -8.30 -13.22 -10.87
C ASN A 209 -7.66 -12.19 -9.97
N LEU A 210 -6.92 -12.66 -8.96
CA LEU A 210 -6.17 -11.82 -8.05
C LEU A 210 -4.68 -12.03 -8.26
N TRP A 211 -3.93 -10.96 -8.06
CA TRP A 211 -2.48 -10.94 -8.31
C TRP A 211 -1.77 -10.32 -7.12
N VAL A 212 -0.58 -10.84 -6.85
CA VAL A 212 0.34 -10.32 -5.83
C VAL A 212 1.72 -10.09 -6.44
N CYS A 213 2.32 -8.95 -6.13
CA CYS A 213 3.74 -8.70 -6.28
C CYS A 213 4.38 -8.64 -4.90
N ARG A 214 5.48 -9.38 -4.71
CA ARG A 214 6.39 -9.23 -3.59
C ARG A 214 7.68 -8.63 -4.10
N ALA A 215 8.15 -7.59 -3.45
CA ALA A 215 9.39 -6.90 -3.77
C ALA A 215 10.23 -6.76 -2.50
N ALA A 216 11.53 -7.06 -2.58
CA ALA A 216 12.47 -6.94 -1.47
C ALA A 216 13.87 -6.62 -2.01
N THR A 217 14.74 -6.11 -1.14
CA THR A 217 16.19 -6.03 -1.44
C THR A 217 16.74 -7.44 -1.59
N ALA A 218 17.68 -7.62 -2.54
CA ALA A 218 18.38 -8.87 -2.76
C ALA A 218 19.24 -9.29 -1.54
#